data_c5015551a8b86665e9a9f28b084523e8
#
_entry.id   c5015551a8b86665e9a9f28b084523e8
#
_cell.length_a   1.000
_cell.length_b   1.000
_cell.length_c   1.000
_cell.angle_alpha   90.00
_cell.angle_beta   90.00
_cell.angle_gamma   90.00
#
_symmetry.space_group_name_H-M   'P 1'
#
loop_
_entity.id
_entity.type
_entity.pdbx_description
1 polymer ?
#
loop_
_entity_poly.entity_id
_entity_poly.type
_entity_poly.pdbx_seq_one_letter_code
_entity_poly.pdbx_strand_id
1 'polypeptide(L)'
;MMNLKGNPELTPKNLMRPLKNYGIACMSMGFLIEETAPVVWRGLMVMSAVEKLLRQVDWGQLDYLVIDMPPGTGDVQLSVSQNIPIAELCTAFRNVSGYGSAQDPLGQRGAVIVSTPQDVALLDAHKGAEMFRKVHVPVLGLVQNMSVFQCPKCKHETHIFGTDGVRDLAKTLGLDILGDVPLHINIRETCDSGQPVVISQPQSDAAKAYLKIAMEILRRLPVPPA
;
A
#
# COMPACT_ATOMS: atom_id res chain seq x y z
N MET A 1 -2.09 2.31 13.55
CA MET A 1 -1.94 3.46 12.64
C MET A 1 -3.26 4.23 12.45
N MET A 2 -4.33 3.63 11.97
CA MET A 2 -5.60 4.31 11.68
C MET A 2 -6.58 4.44 12.87
N ASN A 3 -6.22 3.97 14.05
CA ASN A 3 -7.06 3.95 15.25
C ASN A 3 -8.47 3.37 15.02
N LEU A 4 -8.55 2.28 14.28
CA LEU A 4 -9.78 1.57 13.99
C LEU A 4 -9.83 0.29 14.80
N LYS A 5 -10.98 0.01 15.44
CA LYS A 5 -11.23 -1.17 16.26
C LYS A 5 -12.64 -1.70 16.02
N GLY A 6 -12.84 -2.96 16.30
CA GLY A 6 -14.15 -3.62 16.21
C GLY A 6 -14.33 -4.40 14.90
N ASN A 7 -15.43 -5.13 14.84
CA ASN A 7 -15.79 -5.94 13.68
C ASN A 7 -16.63 -5.12 12.69
N PRO A 8 -16.48 -5.34 11.39
CA PRO A 8 -17.29 -4.69 10.39
C PRO A 8 -18.76 -5.16 10.48
N GLU A 9 -19.68 -4.21 10.36
CA GLU A 9 -21.11 -4.51 10.25
C GLU A 9 -21.44 -5.04 8.85
N LEU A 10 -22.45 -5.90 8.76
CA LEU A 10 -22.97 -6.35 7.47
C LEU A 10 -24.08 -5.41 6.96
N THR A 11 -24.04 -5.12 5.70
CA THR A 11 -25.12 -4.42 5.01
C THR A 11 -26.30 -5.38 4.74
N PRO A 12 -27.50 -4.88 4.40
CA PRO A 12 -28.62 -5.73 3.98
C PRO A 12 -28.33 -6.65 2.80
N LYS A 13 -27.30 -6.31 2.01
CA LYS A 13 -26.81 -7.13 0.89
C LYS A 13 -25.75 -8.15 1.30
N ASN A 14 -25.54 -8.36 2.59
CA ASN A 14 -24.52 -9.25 3.16
C ASN A 14 -23.08 -8.89 2.78
N LEU A 15 -22.81 -7.61 2.52
CA LEU A 15 -21.46 -7.06 2.33
C LEU A 15 -20.95 -6.44 3.62
N MET A 16 -19.67 -6.52 3.87
CA MET A 16 -19.03 -5.87 5.03
C MET A 16 -18.92 -4.36 4.79
N ARG A 17 -19.37 -3.57 5.76
CA ARG A 17 -19.18 -2.12 5.74
C ARG A 17 -17.76 -1.77 6.20
N PRO A 18 -16.95 -1.08 5.41
CA PRO A 18 -15.59 -0.73 5.82
C PRO A 18 -15.61 0.26 7.00
N LEU A 19 -14.67 0.10 7.92
CA LEU A 19 -14.46 1.04 9.00
C LEU A 19 -13.85 2.33 8.43
N LYS A 20 -14.24 3.48 8.98
CA LYS A 20 -13.79 4.79 8.47
C LYS A 20 -13.11 5.61 9.55
N ASN A 21 -11.95 6.16 9.23
CA ASN A 21 -11.30 7.21 10.02
C ASN A 21 -10.55 8.16 9.09
N TYR A 22 -10.42 9.41 9.48
CA TYR A 22 -9.79 10.48 8.68
C TYR A 22 -10.32 10.60 7.24
N GLY A 23 -11.60 10.25 7.02
CA GLY A 23 -12.21 10.25 5.70
C GLY A 23 -11.85 9.05 4.80
N ILE A 24 -11.05 8.11 5.30
CA ILE A 24 -10.58 6.94 4.56
C ILE A 24 -11.33 5.70 5.00
N ALA A 25 -11.88 4.95 4.03
CA ALA A 25 -12.46 3.63 4.25
C ALA A 25 -11.34 2.59 4.36
N CYS A 26 -11.36 1.80 5.42
CA CYS A 26 -10.34 0.80 5.70
C CYS A 26 -10.96 -0.55 6.00
N MET A 27 -10.28 -1.61 5.52
CA MET A 27 -10.59 -2.98 5.89
C MET A 27 -9.29 -3.74 6.13
N SER A 28 -9.31 -4.62 7.11
CA SER A 28 -8.14 -5.41 7.49
C SER A 28 -8.56 -6.84 7.81
N MET A 29 -7.66 -7.78 7.55
CA MET A 29 -7.82 -9.15 8.04
C MET A 29 -7.96 -9.21 9.56
N GLY A 30 -7.28 -8.29 10.27
CA GLY A 30 -7.39 -8.18 11.73
C GLY A 30 -8.79 -7.84 12.24
N PHE A 31 -9.66 -7.26 11.43
CA PHE A 31 -11.06 -7.01 11.81
C PHE A 31 -11.98 -8.23 11.64
N LEU A 32 -11.48 -9.29 10.99
CA LEU A 32 -12.21 -10.53 10.75
C LEU A 32 -11.92 -11.62 11.79
N ILE A 33 -11.07 -11.32 12.76
CA ILE A 33 -10.54 -12.26 13.74
C ILE A 33 -10.78 -11.69 15.13
N GLU A 34 -11.17 -12.54 16.06
CA GLU A 34 -11.21 -12.17 17.49
C GLU A 34 -9.80 -11.93 18.01
N GLU A 35 -9.56 -10.82 18.71
CA GLU A 35 -8.25 -10.38 19.22
C GLU A 35 -7.52 -11.44 20.07
N THR A 36 -8.24 -12.38 20.64
CA THR A 36 -7.71 -13.42 21.53
C THR A 36 -7.51 -14.79 20.87
N ALA A 37 -7.94 -14.97 19.64
CA ALA A 37 -7.85 -16.27 19.00
C ALA A 37 -6.44 -16.50 18.41
N PRO A 38 -5.75 -17.60 18.75
CA PRO A 38 -4.50 -17.97 18.07
C PRO A 38 -4.82 -18.39 16.64
N VAL A 39 -4.60 -17.50 15.69
CA VAL A 39 -4.94 -17.76 14.30
C VAL A 39 -3.73 -18.36 13.58
N VAL A 40 -3.82 -19.63 13.25
CA VAL A 40 -2.87 -20.27 12.35
C VAL A 40 -3.37 -20.09 10.91
N TRP A 41 -2.90 -19.06 10.25
CA TRP A 41 -3.20 -18.80 8.85
C TRP A 41 -2.47 -19.81 7.96
N ARG A 42 -3.24 -20.73 7.36
CA ARG A 42 -2.72 -21.61 6.31
C ARG A 42 -3.14 -21.06 4.95
N GLY A 43 -2.34 -21.32 3.91
CA GLY A 43 -2.46 -20.72 2.58
C GLY A 43 -3.89 -20.55 2.06
N LEU A 44 -4.73 -21.57 2.07
CA LEU A 44 -6.12 -21.50 1.60
C LEU A 44 -7.01 -20.58 2.44
N MET A 45 -6.77 -20.47 3.75
CA MET A 45 -7.54 -19.58 4.63
C MET A 45 -7.19 -18.12 4.36
N VAL A 46 -5.90 -17.83 4.17
CA VAL A 46 -5.43 -16.49 3.79
C VAL A 46 -6.02 -16.07 2.45
N MET A 47 -6.03 -16.98 1.49
CA MET A 47 -6.60 -16.74 0.16
C MET A 47 -8.10 -16.42 0.24
N SER A 48 -8.87 -17.21 0.98
CA SER A 48 -10.30 -16.95 1.20
C SER A 48 -10.55 -15.61 1.90
N ALA A 49 -9.69 -15.24 2.86
CA ALA A 49 -9.81 -13.95 3.54
C ALA A 49 -9.50 -12.77 2.61
N VAL A 50 -8.46 -12.88 1.79
CA VAL A 50 -8.13 -11.88 0.76
C VAL A 50 -9.28 -11.71 -0.22
N GLU A 51 -9.86 -12.80 -0.71
CA GLU A 51 -11.01 -12.74 -1.61
C GLU A 51 -12.21 -12.06 -0.97
N LYS A 52 -12.49 -12.36 0.31
CA LYS A 52 -13.55 -11.66 1.08
C LYS A 52 -13.27 -10.15 1.18
N LEU A 53 -12.03 -9.75 1.47
CA LEU A 53 -11.65 -8.34 1.56
C LEU A 53 -11.79 -7.60 0.23
N LEU A 54 -11.56 -8.26 -0.89
CA LEU A 54 -11.70 -7.68 -2.23
C LEU A 54 -13.16 -7.63 -2.71
N ARG A 55 -13.93 -8.71 -2.50
CA ARG A 55 -15.24 -8.91 -3.15
C ARG A 55 -16.44 -8.73 -2.22
N GLN A 56 -16.28 -8.88 -0.89
CA GLN A 56 -17.39 -8.86 0.07
C GLN A 56 -17.39 -7.61 0.95
N VAL A 57 -16.75 -6.53 0.50
CA VAL A 57 -16.76 -5.23 1.17
C VAL A 57 -17.53 -4.23 0.33
N ASP A 58 -18.41 -3.48 0.99
CA ASP A 58 -19.14 -2.37 0.38
C ASP A 58 -18.26 -1.12 0.37
N TRP A 59 -17.33 -1.07 -0.57
CA TRP A 59 -16.40 0.05 -0.72
C TRP A 59 -17.10 1.34 -1.16
N GLY A 60 -18.27 1.25 -1.78
CA GLY A 60 -18.92 2.40 -2.41
C GLY A 60 -18.13 2.94 -3.60
N GLN A 61 -18.23 4.23 -3.82
CA GLN A 61 -17.43 4.91 -4.86
C GLN A 61 -16.07 5.28 -4.30
N LEU A 62 -15.00 4.80 -4.94
CA LEU A 62 -13.63 5.10 -4.59
C LEU A 62 -12.89 5.67 -5.81
N ASP A 63 -12.03 6.66 -5.58
CA ASP A 63 -11.07 7.12 -6.59
C ASP A 63 -9.86 6.18 -6.65
N TYR A 64 -9.42 5.68 -5.50
CA TYR A 64 -8.26 4.81 -5.35
C TYR A 64 -8.50 3.73 -4.29
N LEU A 65 -8.05 2.52 -4.56
CA LEU A 65 -7.93 1.44 -3.59
C LEU A 65 -6.45 1.11 -3.38
N VAL A 66 -5.97 1.30 -2.16
CA VAL A 66 -4.59 0.95 -1.77
C VAL A 66 -4.60 -0.37 -1.02
N ILE A 67 -3.83 -1.34 -1.51
CA ILE A 67 -3.69 -2.66 -0.91
C ILE A 67 -2.30 -2.77 -0.28
N ASP A 68 -2.28 -2.83 1.06
CA ASP A 68 -1.07 -3.10 1.83
C ASP A 68 -0.80 -4.60 1.82
N MET A 69 0.20 -5.01 1.04
CA MET A 69 0.54 -6.42 0.84
C MET A 69 1.51 -6.90 1.92
N PRO A 70 1.36 -8.14 2.41
CA PRO A 70 2.33 -8.73 3.34
C PRO A 70 3.71 -8.83 2.67
N PRO A 71 4.81 -8.87 3.46
CA PRO A 71 6.16 -8.99 2.91
C PRO A 71 6.37 -10.36 2.24
N GLY A 72 7.31 -10.41 1.30
CA GLY A 72 7.70 -11.63 0.58
C GLY A 72 7.08 -11.76 -0.81
N THR A 73 7.26 -12.92 -1.42
CA THR A 73 6.83 -13.26 -2.79
C THR A 73 6.09 -14.60 -2.85
N GLY A 74 5.34 -14.91 -1.81
CA GLY A 74 4.61 -16.17 -1.69
C GLY A 74 3.27 -16.20 -2.44
N ASP A 75 2.49 -17.26 -2.22
CA ASP A 75 1.22 -17.48 -2.89
C ASP A 75 0.20 -16.37 -2.65
N VAL A 76 0.24 -15.72 -1.48
CA VAL A 76 -0.68 -14.61 -1.14
C VAL A 76 -0.45 -13.42 -2.05
N GLN A 77 0.82 -13.01 -2.21
CA GLN A 77 1.19 -11.89 -3.07
C GLN A 77 0.85 -12.16 -4.54
N LEU A 78 1.15 -13.36 -5.02
CA LEU A 78 0.80 -13.79 -6.37
C LEU A 78 -0.71 -13.76 -6.58
N SER A 79 -1.46 -14.30 -5.64
CA SER A 79 -2.92 -14.38 -5.74
C SER A 79 -3.59 -13.02 -5.65
N VAL A 80 -3.13 -12.14 -4.75
CA VAL A 80 -3.61 -10.75 -4.73
C VAL A 80 -3.35 -10.09 -6.07
N SER A 81 -2.13 -10.21 -6.60
CA SER A 81 -1.74 -9.58 -7.87
C SER A 81 -2.50 -10.12 -9.08
N GLN A 82 -2.91 -11.40 -9.07
CA GLN A 82 -3.64 -12.05 -10.16
C GLN A 82 -5.16 -11.88 -10.03
N ASN A 83 -5.69 -11.93 -8.80
CA ASN A 83 -7.12 -11.96 -8.53
C ASN A 83 -7.73 -10.58 -8.21
N ILE A 84 -6.95 -9.50 -8.27
CA ILE A 84 -7.56 -8.18 -8.20
C ILE A 84 -8.42 -8.01 -9.46
N PRO A 85 -9.75 -8.15 -9.36
CA PRO A 85 -10.64 -8.08 -10.52
C PRO A 85 -10.84 -6.62 -10.90
N ILE A 86 -9.92 -6.07 -11.65
CA ILE A 86 -9.99 -4.69 -12.12
C ILE A 86 -11.27 -4.46 -12.93
N ALA A 87 -11.71 -5.47 -13.68
CA ALA A 87 -12.94 -5.40 -14.44
C ALA A 87 -14.22 -5.35 -13.57
N GLU A 88 -14.24 -5.99 -12.40
CA GLU A 88 -15.42 -6.00 -11.51
C GLU A 88 -15.39 -4.85 -10.50
N LEU A 89 -14.23 -4.41 -10.04
CA LEU A 89 -14.09 -3.14 -9.32
C LEU A 89 -14.45 -1.95 -10.24
N CYS A 90 -14.05 -1.97 -11.49
CA CYS A 90 -14.51 -0.99 -12.48
C CYS A 90 -16.03 -0.99 -12.72
N THR A 91 -16.76 -2.06 -12.41
CA THR A 91 -18.24 -2.00 -12.48
C THR A 91 -18.87 -1.27 -11.31
N ALA A 92 -18.24 -1.23 -10.16
CA ALA A 92 -18.62 -0.32 -9.07
C ALA A 92 -18.29 1.17 -9.41
N PHE A 93 -17.28 1.39 -10.25
CA PHE A 93 -16.87 2.70 -10.79
C PHE A 93 -17.63 3.08 -12.09
N ARG A 94 -18.40 2.16 -12.71
CA ARG A 94 -19.00 2.30 -14.04
C ARG A 94 -20.26 3.14 -14.13
N ASN A 95 -20.68 3.85 -13.11
CA ASN A 95 -21.78 4.81 -13.24
C ASN A 95 -21.33 6.22 -13.67
N VAL A 96 -20.10 6.37 -14.14
CA VAL A 96 -19.67 7.55 -14.88
C VAL A 96 -19.58 7.17 -16.36
N SER A 97 -20.49 7.74 -17.13
CA SER A 97 -20.73 7.50 -18.55
C SER A 97 -19.46 7.55 -19.40
N GLY A 98 -19.23 6.48 -20.16
CA GLY A 98 -18.48 6.48 -21.41
C GLY A 98 -16.97 6.39 -21.26
N TYR A 99 -16.47 5.17 -21.44
CA TYR A 99 -15.40 4.81 -22.36
C TYR A 99 -15.07 3.32 -22.15
N GLY A 100 -15.51 2.51 -23.07
CA GLY A 100 -15.05 1.15 -23.24
C GLY A 100 -14.28 1.08 -24.54
N SER A 101 -12.98 1.08 -24.52
CA SER A 101 -12.22 0.39 -25.55
C SER A 101 -11.73 -0.92 -24.96
N ALA A 102 -12.11 -2.01 -25.59
CA ALA A 102 -11.84 -3.40 -25.18
C ALA A 102 -10.34 -3.80 -25.28
N GLN A 103 -9.44 -2.84 -25.27
CA GLN A 103 -8.02 -3.06 -25.58
C GLN A 103 -7.05 -2.87 -24.40
N ASP A 104 -7.52 -2.44 -23.22
CA ASP A 104 -6.62 -2.33 -22.06
C ASP A 104 -7.35 -2.64 -20.74
N PRO A 105 -7.66 -3.93 -20.46
CA PRO A 105 -8.27 -4.32 -19.18
C PRO A 105 -7.30 -4.19 -17.98
N LEU A 106 -6.04 -3.80 -18.20
CA LEU A 106 -4.97 -3.74 -17.22
C LEU A 106 -4.58 -2.31 -16.80
N GLY A 107 -5.18 -1.28 -17.40
CA GLY A 107 -4.68 0.09 -17.46
C GLY A 107 -4.68 0.92 -16.18
N GLN A 108 -5.16 0.44 -15.04
CA GLN A 108 -5.33 1.30 -13.85
C GLN A 108 -4.69 0.77 -12.56
N ARG A 109 -3.77 -0.15 -12.64
CA ARG A 109 -3.05 -0.69 -11.48
C ARG A 109 -1.56 -0.43 -11.56
N GLY A 110 -0.93 -0.32 -10.39
CA GLY A 110 0.52 -0.23 -10.29
C GLY A 110 0.99 -0.64 -8.92
N ALA A 111 2.18 -1.18 -8.83
CA ALA A 111 2.82 -1.55 -7.59
C ALA A 111 3.84 -0.48 -7.19
N VAL A 112 3.89 -0.19 -5.90
CA VAL A 112 4.96 0.61 -5.28
C VAL A 112 5.75 -0.31 -4.35
N ILE A 113 7.05 -0.34 -4.52
CA ILE A 113 7.92 -1.16 -3.67
C ILE A 113 8.56 -0.25 -2.63
N VAL A 114 8.34 -0.58 -1.37
CA VAL A 114 8.93 0.13 -0.22
C VAL A 114 10.02 -0.74 0.39
N SER A 115 11.24 -0.22 0.48
CA SER A 115 12.37 -0.94 1.06
C SER A 115 13.25 -0.02 1.90
N THR A 116 13.97 -0.61 2.84
CA THR A 116 15.10 0.05 3.51
C THR A 116 16.38 -0.19 2.72
N PRO A 117 17.48 0.60 2.94
CA PRO A 117 18.73 0.40 2.23
C PRO A 117 19.53 -0.87 2.60
N GLN A 118 19.02 -1.71 3.51
CA GLN A 118 19.70 -2.93 3.97
C GLN A 118 19.68 -4.01 2.89
N ASP A 119 20.78 -4.73 2.71
CA ASP A 119 20.94 -5.77 1.70
C ASP A 119 19.83 -6.84 1.74
N VAL A 120 19.45 -7.28 2.94
CA VAL A 120 18.40 -8.28 3.12
C VAL A 120 17.03 -7.78 2.62
N ALA A 121 16.71 -6.51 2.89
CA ALA A 121 15.48 -5.90 2.42
C ALA A 121 15.51 -5.65 0.91
N LEU A 122 16.67 -5.29 0.36
CA LEU A 122 16.87 -5.09 -1.08
C LEU A 122 16.71 -6.39 -1.88
N LEU A 123 17.16 -7.52 -1.32
CA LEU A 123 16.94 -8.84 -1.93
C LEU A 123 15.45 -9.17 -2.05
N ASP A 124 14.66 -8.89 -1.02
CA ASP A 124 13.21 -9.12 -1.07
C ASP A 124 12.50 -8.12 -1.98
N ALA A 125 12.92 -6.86 -1.97
CA ALA A 125 12.42 -5.85 -2.90
C ALA A 125 12.68 -6.22 -4.37
N HIS A 126 13.88 -6.74 -4.67
CA HIS A 126 14.21 -7.26 -6.00
C HIS A 126 13.28 -8.41 -6.42
N LYS A 127 13.09 -9.41 -5.53
CA LYS A 127 12.17 -10.53 -5.81
C LYS A 127 10.74 -10.04 -6.02
N GLY A 128 10.30 -9.05 -5.23
CA GLY A 128 8.99 -8.42 -5.39
C GLY A 128 8.81 -7.77 -6.76
N ALA A 129 9.81 -7.02 -7.24
CA ALA A 129 9.79 -6.41 -8.56
C ALA A 129 9.69 -7.46 -9.67
N GLU A 130 10.48 -8.51 -9.59
CA GLU A 130 10.45 -9.62 -10.57
C GLU A 130 9.11 -10.38 -10.53
N MET A 131 8.51 -10.54 -9.36
CA MET A 131 7.18 -11.12 -9.22
C MET A 131 6.14 -10.27 -9.94
N PHE A 132 6.11 -8.95 -9.72
CA PHE A 132 5.16 -8.05 -10.39
C PHE A 132 5.36 -8.05 -11.90
N ARG A 133 6.60 -8.11 -12.39
CA ARG A 133 6.87 -8.27 -13.82
C ARG A 133 6.27 -9.55 -14.41
N LYS A 134 6.40 -10.68 -13.70
CA LYS A 134 5.84 -11.98 -14.13
C LYS A 134 4.32 -12.00 -14.20
N VAL A 135 3.64 -11.26 -13.33
CA VAL A 135 2.18 -11.15 -13.32
C VAL A 135 1.66 -9.93 -14.08
N HIS A 136 2.53 -9.27 -14.84
CA HIS A 136 2.20 -8.10 -15.68
C HIS A 136 1.57 -6.94 -14.90
N VAL A 137 2.04 -6.71 -13.67
CA VAL A 137 1.69 -5.53 -12.88
C VAL A 137 2.83 -4.51 -13.02
N PRO A 138 2.59 -3.32 -13.57
CA PRO A 138 3.63 -2.31 -13.70
C PRO A 138 4.10 -1.85 -12.31
N VAL A 139 5.42 -1.78 -12.13
CA VAL A 139 6.03 -1.19 -10.92
C VAL A 139 6.23 0.29 -11.17
N LEU A 140 5.51 1.12 -10.42
CA LEU A 140 5.53 2.58 -10.55
C LEU A 140 6.86 3.18 -10.07
N GLY A 141 7.52 2.51 -9.14
CA GLY A 141 8.82 2.91 -8.62
C GLY A 141 9.07 2.37 -7.21
N LEU A 142 10.23 2.78 -6.65
CA LEU A 142 10.66 2.40 -5.32
C LEU A 142 10.59 3.59 -4.36
N VAL A 143 10.31 3.30 -3.09
CA VAL A 143 10.41 4.24 -1.97
C VAL A 143 11.52 3.77 -1.06
N GLN A 144 12.47 4.63 -0.76
CA GLN A 144 13.49 4.36 0.24
C GLN A 144 12.96 4.76 1.61
N ASN A 145 12.60 3.79 2.43
CA ASN A 145 12.15 3.99 3.80
C ASN A 145 13.34 3.97 4.77
N MET A 146 13.22 4.70 5.87
CA MET A 146 14.29 4.83 6.90
C MET A 146 15.62 5.30 6.29
N SER A 147 15.56 6.23 5.34
CA SER A 147 16.70 6.67 4.54
C SER A 147 17.79 7.35 5.37
N VAL A 148 17.41 8.19 6.30
CA VAL A 148 18.31 8.95 7.16
C VAL A 148 17.71 9.12 8.54
N PHE A 149 18.51 9.00 9.57
CA PHE A 149 18.16 9.38 10.93
C PHE A 149 18.74 10.76 11.22
N GLN A 150 17.90 11.71 11.61
CA GLN A 150 18.32 13.03 12.06
C GLN A 150 18.20 13.11 13.59
N CYS A 151 19.30 13.38 14.27
CA CYS A 151 19.31 13.55 15.72
C CYS A 151 18.39 14.72 16.14
N PRO A 152 17.41 14.51 17.02
CA PRO A 152 16.48 15.58 17.43
C PRO A 152 17.16 16.72 18.20
N LYS A 153 18.34 16.46 18.82
CA LYS A 153 19.09 17.44 19.60
C LYS A 153 20.05 18.27 18.74
N CYS A 154 20.96 17.60 18.01
CA CYS A 154 22.03 18.28 17.28
C CYS A 154 21.82 18.35 15.76
N LYS A 155 20.73 17.76 15.25
CA LYS A 155 20.40 17.72 13.83
C LYS A 155 21.42 16.99 12.95
N HIS A 156 22.39 16.29 13.56
CA HIS A 156 23.33 15.46 12.83
C HIS A 156 22.59 14.35 12.10
N GLU A 157 22.91 14.14 10.83
CA GLU A 157 22.32 13.11 9.99
C GLU A 157 23.22 11.87 9.94
N THR A 158 22.61 10.71 10.09
CA THR A 158 23.31 9.42 10.08
C THR A 158 22.50 8.41 9.27
N HIS A 159 23.14 7.76 8.32
CA HIS A 159 22.54 6.69 7.52
C HIS A 159 22.72 5.34 8.25
N ILE A 160 21.80 5.01 9.14
CA ILE A 160 21.87 3.81 9.99
C ILE A 160 21.86 2.54 9.16
N PHE A 161 21.09 2.52 8.07
CA PHE A 161 20.87 1.35 7.22
C PHE A 161 21.60 1.39 5.87
N GLY A 162 22.51 2.36 5.67
CA GLY A 162 23.20 2.60 4.41
C GLY A 162 22.58 3.75 3.60
N THR A 163 23.28 4.18 2.55
CA THR A 163 22.93 5.38 1.78
C THR A 163 22.19 5.05 0.48
N ASP A 164 22.78 4.22 -0.38
CA ASP A 164 22.44 4.16 -1.79
C ASP A 164 21.78 2.84 -2.24
N GLY A 165 21.60 1.89 -1.33
CA GLY A 165 21.14 0.54 -1.69
C GLY A 165 19.86 0.51 -2.52
N VAL A 166 18.83 1.30 -2.17
CA VAL A 166 17.58 1.37 -2.95
C VAL A 166 17.81 2.06 -4.30
N ARG A 167 18.71 3.06 -4.35
CA ARG A 167 19.04 3.77 -5.60
C ARG A 167 19.77 2.86 -6.59
N ASP A 168 20.66 2.03 -6.10
CA ASP A 168 21.38 1.07 -6.93
C ASP A 168 20.46 -0.07 -7.38
N LEU A 169 19.56 -0.52 -6.53
CA LEU A 169 18.51 -1.44 -6.92
C LEU A 169 17.60 -0.84 -8.00
N ALA A 170 17.20 0.42 -7.86
CA ALA A 170 16.39 1.12 -8.85
C ALA A 170 17.06 1.16 -10.22
N LYS A 171 18.37 1.50 -10.27
CA LYS A 171 19.17 1.47 -11.50
C LYS A 171 19.19 0.07 -12.11
N THR A 172 19.44 -0.95 -11.30
CA THR A 172 19.49 -2.36 -11.75
C THR A 172 18.16 -2.81 -12.36
N LEU A 173 17.04 -2.39 -11.78
CA LEU A 173 15.70 -2.75 -12.22
C LEU A 173 15.16 -1.83 -13.33
N GLY A 174 15.84 -0.73 -13.64
CA GLY A 174 15.34 0.29 -14.58
C GLY A 174 14.08 1.01 -14.03
N LEU A 175 14.01 1.21 -12.72
CA LEU A 175 12.90 1.85 -12.04
C LEU A 175 13.32 3.19 -11.44
N ASP A 176 12.35 4.07 -11.22
CA ASP A 176 12.59 5.36 -10.58
C ASP A 176 12.41 5.29 -9.05
N ILE A 177 13.05 6.22 -8.36
CA ILE A 177 12.80 6.49 -6.95
C ILE A 177 11.66 7.50 -6.82
N LEU A 178 10.59 7.11 -6.13
CA LEU A 178 9.43 7.97 -5.87
C LEU A 178 9.69 8.97 -4.74
N GLY A 179 10.56 8.61 -3.80
CA GLY A 179 10.97 9.45 -2.72
C GLY A 179 11.63 8.69 -1.56
N ASP A 180 12.06 9.45 -0.59
CA ASP A 180 12.73 8.97 0.62
C ASP A 180 11.89 9.34 1.85
N VAL A 181 11.74 8.40 2.78
CA VAL A 181 11.10 8.61 4.07
C VAL A 181 12.16 8.52 5.16
N PRO A 182 12.34 9.55 5.99
CA PRO A 182 13.34 9.52 7.05
C PRO A 182 12.98 8.56 8.19
N LEU A 183 13.97 8.07 8.91
CA LEU A 183 13.77 7.41 10.19
C LEU A 183 13.59 8.48 11.27
N HIS A 184 12.35 8.69 11.70
CA HIS A 184 12.02 9.75 12.63
C HIS A 184 11.11 9.27 13.76
N ILE A 185 11.40 9.70 14.99
CA ILE A 185 10.64 9.31 16.19
C ILE A 185 9.17 9.67 16.07
N ASN A 186 8.84 10.86 15.56
CA ASN A 186 7.46 11.30 15.40
C ASN A 186 6.63 10.39 14.49
N ILE A 187 7.24 9.83 13.43
CA ILE A 187 6.55 8.89 12.55
C ILE A 187 6.09 7.68 13.36
N ARG A 188 6.98 7.09 14.19
CA ARG A 188 6.65 5.96 15.05
C ARG A 188 5.56 6.34 16.06
N GLU A 189 5.77 7.40 16.83
CA GLU A 189 4.87 7.81 17.90
C GLU A 189 3.46 8.15 17.41
N THR A 190 3.38 8.87 16.29
CA THR A 190 2.09 9.23 15.70
C THR A 190 1.39 8.01 15.09
N CYS A 191 2.13 7.07 14.50
CA CYS A 191 1.57 5.81 14.03
C CYS A 191 1.06 4.93 15.17
N ASP A 192 1.82 4.81 16.27
CA ASP A 192 1.44 4.01 17.45
C ASP A 192 0.21 4.60 18.16
N SER A 193 0.12 5.93 18.23
CA SER A 193 -1.05 6.63 18.78
C SER A 193 -2.29 6.61 17.87
N GLY A 194 -2.16 6.10 16.65
CA GLY A 194 -3.24 6.06 15.67
C GLY A 194 -3.57 7.42 15.04
N GLN A 195 -2.63 8.35 15.07
CA GLN A 195 -2.72 9.67 14.45
C GLN A 195 -1.55 9.86 13.47
N PRO A 196 -1.64 9.36 12.23
CA PRO A 196 -0.55 9.42 11.26
C PRO A 196 0.05 10.81 11.14
N VAL A 197 1.37 10.88 10.93
CA VAL A 197 2.12 12.16 10.89
C VAL A 197 1.55 13.15 9.88
N VAL A 198 1.00 12.67 8.78
CA VAL A 198 0.36 13.52 7.74
C VAL A 198 -0.92 14.20 8.23
N ILE A 199 -1.56 13.67 9.27
CA ILE A 199 -2.75 14.25 9.91
C ILE A 199 -2.36 15.10 11.10
N SER A 200 -1.49 14.56 11.99
CA SER A 200 -1.12 15.21 13.26
C SER A 200 -0.12 16.35 13.08
N GLN A 201 0.78 16.25 12.10
CA GLN A 201 1.86 17.22 11.85
C GLN A 201 2.02 17.50 10.34
N PRO A 202 1.01 18.05 9.65
CA PRO A 202 0.99 18.17 8.18
C PRO A 202 2.10 19.06 7.61
N GLN A 203 2.66 19.96 8.43
CA GLN A 203 3.76 20.86 8.02
C GLN A 203 5.16 20.29 8.28
N SER A 204 5.26 19.11 8.93
CA SER A 204 6.54 18.47 9.19
C SER A 204 7.21 17.98 7.91
N ASP A 205 8.53 17.87 7.92
CA ASP A 205 9.29 17.35 6.78
C ASP A 205 8.94 15.88 6.50
N ALA A 206 8.65 15.12 7.55
CA ALA A 206 8.16 13.75 7.43
C ALA A 206 6.82 13.70 6.67
N ALA A 207 5.84 14.55 7.03
CA ALA A 207 4.56 14.61 6.32
C ALA A 207 4.72 15.03 4.86
N LYS A 208 5.58 16.03 4.61
CA LYS A 208 5.89 16.48 3.24
C LYS A 208 6.53 15.39 2.39
N ALA A 209 7.39 14.54 2.99
CA ALA A 209 7.98 13.39 2.28
C ALA A 209 6.90 12.42 1.81
N TYR A 210 5.95 12.05 2.67
CA TYR A 210 4.82 11.18 2.28
C TYR A 210 3.94 11.83 1.20
N LEU A 211 3.63 13.12 1.33
CA LEU A 211 2.82 13.85 0.34
C LEU A 211 3.51 13.91 -1.02
N LYS A 212 4.83 14.13 -1.04
CA LYS A 212 5.62 14.11 -2.28
C LYS A 212 5.55 12.75 -2.96
N ILE A 213 5.72 11.67 -2.21
CA ILE A 213 5.62 10.30 -2.72
C ILE A 213 4.21 10.04 -3.28
N ALA A 214 3.17 10.44 -2.55
CA ALA A 214 1.79 10.29 -3.00
C ALA A 214 1.54 11.04 -4.33
N MET A 215 2.03 12.27 -4.46
CA MET A 215 1.92 13.02 -5.72
C MET A 215 2.66 12.34 -6.88
N GLU A 216 3.85 11.79 -6.64
CA GLU A 216 4.58 11.04 -7.68
C GLU A 216 3.84 9.77 -8.11
N ILE A 217 3.21 9.07 -7.17
CA ILE A 217 2.37 7.91 -7.48
C ILE A 217 1.19 8.33 -8.36
N LEU A 218 0.46 9.39 -7.97
CA LEU A 218 -0.69 9.89 -8.72
C LEU A 218 -0.33 10.33 -10.15
N ARG A 219 0.84 10.93 -10.35
CA ARG A 219 1.31 11.32 -11.69
C ARG A 219 1.57 10.14 -12.62
N ARG A 220 1.87 8.97 -12.05
CA ARG A 220 2.19 7.75 -12.78
C ARG A 220 1.01 6.82 -12.96
N LEU A 221 -0.05 7.02 -12.18
CA LEU A 221 -1.31 6.34 -12.39
C LEU A 221 -2.10 7.03 -13.50
N PRO A 222 -2.78 6.27 -14.36
CA PRO A 222 -3.68 6.86 -15.35
C PRO A 222 -4.75 7.68 -14.64
N VAL A 223 -5.05 8.84 -15.19
CA VAL A 223 -6.08 9.73 -14.63
C VAL A 223 -7.43 9.03 -14.73
N PRO A 224 -8.19 8.92 -13.65
CA PRO A 224 -9.56 8.43 -13.75
C PRO A 224 -10.34 9.31 -14.73
N PRO A 225 -11.17 8.74 -15.59
CA PRO A 225 -12.01 9.55 -16.47
C PRO A 225 -12.93 10.45 -15.63
N ALA A 226 -12.97 11.73 -15.98
CA ALA A 226 -13.79 12.75 -15.32
C ALA A 226 -15.29 12.44 -15.44
#